data_95b66832ba4cde97c181354c7a09450a
#
_entry.id   95b66832ba4cde97c181354c7a09450a
#
_cell.length_a   1.000
_cell.length_b   1.000
_cell.length_c   1.000
_cell.angle_alpha   90.00
_cell.angle_beta   90.00
_cell.angle_gamma   90.00
#
_symmetry.space_group_name_H-M   'P 1'
#
loop_
_entity.id
_entity.type
_entity.pdbx_description
1 polymer ?
#
loop_
_entity_poly.entity_id
_entity_poly.type
_entity_poly.pdbx_seq_one_letter_code
_entity_poly.pdbx_strand_id
1 'polypeptide(L)'
;MNPLEKVRAELRRYDHALLDFSAREHNGTIELVIELKDRSLGLHTYYAPIHPRDIEHPQFPWTMQRDLYDCMHDYLVEMFIRTPQSRDAAPQDPA
;
A
#
# COMPACT_ATOMS: atom_id res chain seq x y z
N MET A 1 7.65 13.54 -17.68
CA MET A 1 7.83 12.64 -16.53
C MET A 1 7.05 11.38 -16.82
N ASN A 2 7.69 10.23 -16.68
CA ASN A 2 6.98 8.99 -16.96
C ASN A 2 6.07 8.62 -15.78
N PRO A 3 5.15 7.66 -15.99
CA PRO A 3 4.18 7.34 -14.95
C PRO A 3 4.81 6.91 -13.62
N LEU A 4 5.87 6.12 -13.68
CA LEU A 4 6.53 5.66 -12.45
C LEU A 4 7.11 6.83 -11.67
N GLU A 5 7.79 7.75 -12.35
CA GLU A 5 8.36 8.92 -11.70
C GLU A 5 7.27 9.82 -11.14
N LYS A 6 6.15 9.92 -11.85
CA LYS A 6 5.03 10.72 -11.40
C LYS A 6 4.48 10.18 -10.08
N VAL A 7 4.30 8.87 -9.99
CA VAL A 7 3.82 8.23 -8.77
C VAL A 7 4.84 8.42 -7.65
N ARG A 8 6.12 8.19 -7.95
CA ARG A 8 7.16 8.34 -6.93
C ARG A 8 7.23 9.76 -6.39
N ALA A 9 7.10 10.76 -7.27
CA ALA A 9 7.12 12.15 -6.84
C ALA A 9 5.96 12.46 -5.91
N GLU A 10 4.80 11.92 -6.22
CA GLU A 10 3.62 12.16 -5.39
C GLU A 10 3.76 11.46 -4.03
N LEU A 11 4.32 10.25 -4.01
CA LEU A 11 4.49 9.50 -2.76
C LEU A 11 5.44 10.21 -1.78
N ARG A 12 6.37 11.02 -2.30
CA ARG A 12 7.28 11.76 -1.42
C ARG A 12 6.55 12.77 -0.53
N ARG A 13 5.30 13.09 -0.85
CA ARG A 13 4.52 14.02 -0.06
C ARG A 13 3.92 13.37 1.17
N TYR A 14 4.01 12.05 1.29
CA TYR A 14 3.41 11.33 2.39
C TYR A 14 4.48 10.77 3.31
N ASP A 15 4.30 10.98 4.59
CA ASP A 15 5.19 10.47 5.61
C ASP A 15 4.35 9.78 6.66
N HIS A 16 4.73 8.58 7.04
CA HIS A 16 3.99 7.79 8.01
C HIS A 16 4.96 7.25 9.05
N ALA A 17 4.56 7.27 10.31
CA ALA A 17 5.44 6.87 11.39
C ALA A 17 5.87 5.40 11.27
N LEU A 18 5.00 4.55 10.75
CA LEU A 18 5.22 3.10 10.76
C LEU A 18 5.46 2.51 9.38
N LEU A 19 5.07 3.20 8.30
CA LEU A 19 5.04 2.63 6.96
C LEU A 19 5.94 3.38 6.01
N ASP A 20 6.57 2.64 5.11
CA ASP A 20 7.29 3.19 3.97
C ASP A 20 6.46 2.97 2.71
N PHE A 21 6.39 4.00 1.89
CA PHE A 21 5.67 3.95 0.62
C PHE A 21 6.65 4.08 -0.53
N SER A 22 6.50 3.23 -1.55
CA SER A 22 7.30 3.33 -2.75
C SER A 22 6.48 2.83 -3.93
N ALA A 23 7.06 2.88 -5.11
CA ALA A 23 6.41 2.41 -6.32
C ALA A 23 7.42 1.70 -7.18
N ARG A 24 6.95 0.71 -7.93
CA ARG A 24 7.79 -0.05 -8.85
C ARG A 24 7.00 -0.36 -10.10
N GLU A 25 7.72 -0.70 -11.15
CA GLU A 25 7.10 -1.22 -12.35
C GLU A 25 7.33 -2.73 -12.39
N HIS A 26 6.25 -3.48 -12.59
CA HIS A 26 6.31 -4.93 -12.62
C HIS A 26 5.38 -5.42 -13.73
N ASN A 27 5.96 -6.09 -14.72
CA ASN A 27 5.21 -6.61 -15.87
C ASN A 27 4.38 -5.53 -16.57
N GLY A 28 4.96 -4.33 -16.70
CA GLY A 28 4.28 -3.24 -17.37
C GLY A 28 3.25 -2.50 -16.54
N THR A 29 3.10 -2.88 -15.29
CA THR A 29 2.13 -2.26 -14.38
C THR A 29 2.88 -1.49 -13.28
N ILE A 30 2.40 -0.30 -12.97
CA ILE A 30 2.93 0.47 -11.85
C ILE A 30 2.25 -0.03 -10.59
N GLU A 31 3.04 -0.41 -9.60
CA GLU A 31 2.52 -0.91 -8.33
C GLU A 31 2.92 -0.01 -7.19
N LEU A 32 1.97 0.25 -6.30
CA LEU A 32 2.24 0.87 -5.02
C LEU A 32 2.78 -0.20 -4.08
N VAL A 33 3.84 0.12 -3.36
CA VAL A 33 4.49 -0.81 -2.44
C VAL A 33 4.45 -0.22 -1.05
N ILE A 34 3.91 -0.98 -0.10
CA ILE A 34 3.84 -0.54 1.29
C ILE A 34 4.56 -1.57 2.16
N GLU A 35 5.46 -1.10 3.00
CA GLU A 35 6.22 -1.94 3.91
C GLU A 35 6.27 -1.32 5.29
N LEU A 36 6.42 -2.15 6.31
CA LEU A 36 6.70 -1.62 7.64
C LEU A 36 8.12 -1.09 7.70
N LYS A 37 8.32 0.02 8.38
CA LYS A 37 9.66 0.55 8.61
C LYS A 37 10.49 -0.41 9.45
N ASP A 38 9.85 -1.07 10.40
CA ASP A 38 10.53 -2.05 11.25
C ASP A 38 10.49 -3.42 10.59
N ARG A 39 11.55 -3.73 9.85
CA ARG A 39 11.64 -4.99 9.11
C ARG A 39 11.78 -6.19 10.03
N SER A 40 12.15 -5.98 11.28
CA SER A 40 12.36 -7.09 12.21
C SER A 40 11.07 -7.80 12.57
N LEU A 41 9.93 -7.19 12.30
CA LEU A 41 8.63 -7.81 12.57
C LEU A 41 8.28 -8.90 11.57
N GLY A 42 8.99 -8.98 10.45
CA GLY A 42 8.81 -10.07 9.49
C GLY A 42 7.47 -10.09 8.80
N LEU A 43 6.81 -8.94 8.71
CA LEU A 43 5.53 -8.87 8.03
C LEU A 43 5.74 -8.73 6.53
N HIS A 44 4.74 -9.18 5.78
CA HIS A 44 4.81 -9.17 4.33
C HIS A 44 4.81 -7.75 3.76
N THR A 45 5.31 -7.63 2.54
CA THR A 45 5.24 -6.40 1.76
C THR A 45 3.92 -6.39 0.99
N TYR A 46 3.27 -5.25 0.97
CA TYR A 46 2.00 -5.10 0.27
C TYR A 46 2.23 -4.49 -1.10
N TYR A 47 1.67 -5.10 -2.13
CA TYR A 47 1.76 -4.62 -3.51
C TYR A 47 0.36 -4.43 -4.05
N ALA A 48 0.12 -3.28 -4.68
CA ALA A 48 -1.17 -2.99 -5.27
C ALA A 48 -0.98 -2.28 -6.61
N PRO A 49 -1.59 -2.79 -7.69
CA PRO A 49 -1.49 -2.11 -8.97
C PRO A 49 -2.22 -0.78 -8.94
N ILE A 50 -1.65 0.22 -9.61
CA ILE A 50 -2.28 1.51 -9.79
C ILE A 50 -2.76 1.58 -11.23
N HIS A 51 -4.06 1.82 -11.39
CA HIS A 51 -4.63 1.85 -12.73
C HIS A 51 -4.08 3.06 -13.49
N PRO A 52 -3.68 2.89 -14.77
CA PRO A 52 -3.18 4.02 -15.56
C PRO A 52 -4.13 5.19 -15.59
N ARG A 53 -5.43 4.93 -15.59
CA ARG A 53 -6.44 5.98 -15.58
C ARG A 53 -6.30 6.90 -14.37
N ASP A 54 -5.95 6.32 -13.21
CA ASP A 54 -5.78 7.11 -11.99
C ASP A 54 -4.53 7.96 -12.07
N ILE A 55 -3.46 7.44 -12.71
CA ILE A 55 -2.22 8.18 -12.86
C ILE A 55 -2.39 9.35 -13.82
N GLU A 56 -3.19 9.15 -14.88
CA GLU A 56 -3.41 10.15 -15.90
C GLU A 56 -4.55 11.11 -15.58
N HIS A 57 -5.22 10.88 -14.45
CA HIS A 57 -6.37 11.68 -14.06
C HIS A 57 -5.95 13.13 -13.83
N PRO A 58 -6.77 14.11 -14.26
CA PRO A 58 -6.46 15.53 -14.03
C PRO A 58 -6.28 15.86 -12.54
N GLN A 59 -6.94 15.11 -11.67
CA GLN A 59 -6.83 15.29 -10.23
C GLN A 59 -5.94 14.19 -9.63
N PHE A 60 -4.79 13.93 -10.25
CA PHE A 60 -3.92 12.84 -9.82
C PHE A 60 -3.55 12.90 -8.34
N PRO A 61 -3.21 14.06 -7.75
CA PRO A 61 -2.92 14.07 -6.32
C PRO A 61 -4.06 13.50 -5.48
N TRP A 62 -5.31 13.75 -5.89
CA TRP A 62 -6.46 13.24 -5.18
C TRP A 62 -6.65 11.75 -5.39
N THR A 63 -6.54 11.27 -6.65
CA THR A 63 -6.70 9.83 -6.91
C THR A 63 -5.59 9.05 -6.22
N MET A 64 -4.37 9.58 -6.18
CA MET A 64 -3.26 8.92 -5.50
C MET A 64 -3.51 8.84 -4.00
N GLN A 65 -4.00 9.92 -3.41
CA GLN A 65 -4.30 9.93 -1.98
C GLN A 65 -5.38 8.91 -1.65
N ARG A 66 -6.44 8.86 -2.46
CA ARG A 66 -7.50 7.88 -2.27
C ARG A 66 -6.96 6.46 -2.35
N ASP A 67 -6.19 6.17 -3.41
CA ASP A 67 -5.65 4.83 -3.62
C ASP A 67 -4.69 4.46 -2.49
N LEU A 68 -3.86 5.41 -2.03
CA LEU A 68 -2.93 5.13 -0.95
C LEU A 68 -3.66 4.79 0.34
N TYR A 69 -4.68 5.56 0.68
CA TYR A 69 -5.42 5.32 1.93
C TYR A 69 -6.17 4.00 1.87
N ASP A 70 -6.76 3.66 0.72
CA ASP A 70 -7.42 2.37 0.56
C ASP A 70 -6.43 1.22 0.74
N CYS A 71 -5.25 1.34 0.15
CA CYS A 71 -4.23 0.30 0.26
C CYS A 71 -3.68 0.20 1.69
N MET A 72 -3.52 1.33 2.36
CA MET A 72 -3.10 1.32 3.76
C MET A 72 -4.11 0.56 4.62
N HIS A 73 -5.39 0.83 4.40
CA HIS A 73 -6.44 0.13 5.12
C HIS A 73 -6.38 -1.36 4.87
N ASP A 74 -6.23 -1.76 3.61
CA ASP A 74 -6.16 -3.18 3.26
C ASP A 74 -4.94 -3.84 3.90
N TYR A 75 -3.81 -3.15 3.90
CA TYR A 75 -2.59 -3.69 4.49
C TYR A 75 -2.74 -3.89 6.00
N LEU A 76 -3.36 -2.91 6.67
CA LEU A 76 -3.59 -3.03 8.10
C LEU A 76 -4.53 -4.18 8.43
N VAL A 77 -5.56 -4.38 7.62
CA VAL A 77 -6.44 -5.52 7.79
C VAL A 77 -5.69 -6.83 7.60
N GLU A 78 -4.84 -6.90 6.57
CA GLU A 78 -4.04 -8.11 6.34
C GLU A 78 -3.10 -8.41 7.50
N MET A 79 -2.54 -7.37 8.10
CA MET A 79 -1.66 -7.56 9.25
C MET A 79 -2.40 -8.18 10.42
N PHE A 80 -3.62 -7.73 10.69
CA PHE A 80 -4.42 -8.30 11.76
C PHE A 80 -4.72 -9.77 11.49
N ILE A 81 -5.08 -10.08 10.26
CA ILE A 81 -5.43 -11.46 9.92
C ILE A 81 -4.24 -12.38 10.06
N ARG A 82 -3.03 -11.88 9.76
CA ARG A 82 -1.83 -12.72 9.75
C ARG A 82 -1.09 -12.79 11.05
N THR A 83 -1.50 -12.02 12.06
CA THR A 83 -0.84 -12.09 13.35
C THR A 83 -1.40 -13.26 14.14
N PRO A 84 -0.61 -13.85 15.04
CA PRO A 84 -1.10 -14.93 15.87
C PRO A 84 -2.31 -14.55 16.69
N GLN A 85 -2.33 -13.34 17.19
CA GLN A 85 -3.45 -12.87 17.97
C GLN A 85 -4.73 -12.83 17.17
N SER A 86 -4.63 -12.36 15.94
CA SER A 86 -5.80 -12.33 15.08
C SER A 86 -6.30 -13.71 14.76
N ARG A 87 -5.40 -14.65 14.53
CA ARG A 87 -5.79 -16.01 14.25
C ARG A 87 -6.44 -16.65 15.44
N ASP A 88 -5.96 -16.36 16.63
CA ASP A 88 -6.55 -16.88 17.84
C ASP A 88 -7.93 -16.32 18.07
N ALA A 89 -8.13 -15.07 17.72
CA ALA A 89 -9.41 -14.45 17.89
C ALA A 89 -10.40 -14.86 16.81
N ALA A 90 -9.92 -14.92 15.58
CA ALA A 90 -10.80 -15.18 14.44
C ALA A 90 -11.46 -16.55 14.50
N PRO A 91 -10.73 -17.62 14.81
CA PRO A 91 -11.39 -18.93 14.84
C PRO A 91 -12.43 -19.05 15.90
N GLN A 92 -12.27 -18.24 16.88
CA GLN A 92 -13.21 -18.30 17.87
C GLN A 92 -14.48 -17.77 17.48
N ASP A 93 -14.41 -17.11 16.51
CA ASP A 93 -15.43 -16.65 16.09
C ASP A 93 -15.99 -17.29 15.21
N PRO A 94 -16.00 -17.66 14.87
CA PRO A 94 -16.68 -18.05 14.33
C PRO A 94 -17.08 -18.71 14.57
N ALA A 95 -16.99 -18.57 15.07
CA ALA A 95 -17.43 -19.15 15.07
C ALA A 95 -17.92 -19.36 14.86
#